data_b315984f590d751fae2a276f7cf7af02
#
_entry.id   b315984f590d751fae2a276f7cf7af02
#
_cell.length_a   1.000
_cell.length_b   1.000
_cell.length_c   1.000
_cell.angle_alpha   90.00
_cell.angle_beta   90.00
_cell.angle_gamma   90.00
#
_symmetry.space_group_name_H-M   'P 1'
#
loop_
_entity.id
_entity.type
_entity.pdbx_description
1 polymer ?
#
loop_
_entity_poly.entity_id
_entity_poly.type
_entity_poly.pdbx_seq_one_letter_code
_entity_poly.pdbx_strand_id
1 'polypeptide(L)'
;FEKSNFYLNLSNYLNPNFILNLSLVAENFYLNQEYDKVKKVLKNFGKKYKFYYWFRIKKEAQIIIKEQGYEKGIDYISSKYNKIDNPNLKMVFDIANFYKNSKKYEKAIEHFTKIISSLNDDSNIKSDLLYRRGGSYERLGDYKKADKDLLDSLTITPEDAYVLNYLAYSWLERDHQIDEAIKMLEKAYALRSNDPYIIDSLGWAFYLIDNYTEAEKYIKRAVELMPEDPTVNDHYGDILWKLNRKIQARYFWNNVLNLEDIDEDIKKKINIKIIEGIKNS
;
A
#
# COMPACT_ATOMS: atom_id res chain seq x y z
N PHE A 1 -18.69 12.75 10.02
CA PHE A 1 -17.59 13.57 10.55
C PHE A 1 -18.10 14.65 11.52
N GLU A 2 -19.08 15.50 11.22
CA GLU A 2 -19.57 16.58 12.10
C GLU A 2 -20.07 16.08 13.48
N LYS A 3 -20.86 15.01 13.50
CA LYS A 3 -21.33 14.40 14.77
C LYS A 3 -20.17 13.87 15.63
N SER A 4 -19.16 13.26 15.02
CA SER A 4 -17.97 12.76 15.71
C SER A 4 -17.21 13.93 16.35
N ASN A 5 -17.02 15.02 15.63
CA ASN A 5 -16.38 16.24 16.13
C ASN A 5 -17.11 16.85 17.32
N PHE A 6 -18.43 16.87 17.26
CA PHE A 6 -19.23 17.38 18.38
C PHE A 6 -18.97 16.57 19.66
N TYR A 7 -19.06 15.25 19.60
CA TYR A 7 -18.85 14.40 20.77
C TYR A 7 -17.40 14.42 21.29
N LEU A 8 -16.42 14.51 20.39
CA LEU A 8 -15.01 14.64 20.77
C LEU A 8 -14.75 15.98 21.49
N ASN A 9 -15.31 17.07 21.00
CA ASN A 9 -15.21 18.38 21.61
C ASN A 9 -15.93 18.43 22.97
N LEU A 10 -17.12 17.84 23.07
CA LEU A 10 -17.85 17.74 24.32
C LEU A 10 -17.07 16.90 25.35
N SER A 11 -16.53 15.75 24.95
CA SER A 11 -15.69 14.92 25.81
C SER A 11 -14.43 15.66 26.29
N ASN A 12 -13.80 16.42 25.38
CA ASN A 12 -12.63 17.24 25.74
C ASN A 12 -12.98 18.38 26.68
N TYR A 13 -14.14 19.00 26.54
CA TYR A 13 -14.64 20.01 27.44
C TYR A 13 -14.91 19.45 28.84
N LEU A 14 -15.52 18.26 28.92
CA LEU A 14 -15.84 17.59 30.19
C LEU A 14 -14.61 17.07 30.91
N ASN A 15 -13.62 16.57 30.17
CA ASN A 15 -12.34 16.06 30.71
C ASN A 15 -11.16 16.41 29.78
N PRO A 16 -10.57 17.61 29.89
CA PRO A 16 -9.48 18.06 29.02
C PRO A 16 -8.21 17.19 29.12
N ASN A 17 -8.05 16.42 30.18
CA ASN A 17 -6.89 15.57 30.43
C ASN A 17 -7.10 14.10 30.02
N PHE A 18 -8.23 13.78 29.40
CA PHE A 18 -8.50 12.42 28.93
C PHE A 18 -7.67 12.12 27.66
N ILE A 19 -6.48 11.52 27.89
CA ILE A 19 -5.45 11.34 26.87
C ILE A 19 -5.97 10.56 25.64
N LEU A 20 -6.84 9.56 25.83
CA LEU A 20 -7.42 8.82 24.72
C LEU A 20 -8.26 9.75 23.83
N ASN A 21 -9.07 10.61 24.41
CA ASN A 21 -9.86 11.58 23.65
C ASN A 21 -8.96 12.56 22.90
N LEU A 22 -7.88 13.05 23.54
CA LEU A 22 -6.91 13.92 22.88
C LEU A 22 -6.24 13.23 21.66
N SER A 23 -6.00 11.91 21.71
CA SER A 23 -5.46 11.19 20.56
C SER A 23 -6.45 11.15 19.39
N LEU A 24 -7.75 10.96 19.65
CA LEU A 24 -8.81 11.00 18.65
C LEU A 24 -9.00 12.41 18.07
N VAL A 25 -8.91 13.45 18.90
CA VAL A 25 -8.94 14.85 18.46
C VAL A 25 -7.75 15.16 17.54
N ALA A 26 -6.54 14.67 17.89
CA ALA A 26 -5.37 14.83 17.04
C ALA A 26 -5.52 14.12 15.69
N GLU A 27 -6.08 12.88 15.67
CA GLU A 27 -6.39 12.15 14.44
C GLU A 27 -7.37 12.93 13.57
N ASN A 28 -8.43 13.44 14.17
CA ASN A 28 -9.45 14.18 13.44
C ASN A 28 -8.91 15.47 12.81
N PHE A 29 -8.12 16.25 13.55
CA PHE A 29 -7.45 17.42 12.96
C PHE A 29 -6.46 17.01 11.86
N TYR A 30 -5.76 15.88 12.00
CA TYR A 30 -4.85 15.39 10.98
C TYR A 30 -5.57 15.03 9.69
N LEU A 31 -6.70 14.32 9.76
CA LEU A 31 -7.53 13.95 8.60
C LEU A 31 -8.09 15.19 7.89
N ASN A 32 -8.38 16.25 8.64
CA ASN A 32 -8.83 17.52 8.08
C ASN A 32 -7.67 18.44 7.65
N GLN A 33 -6.42 17.96 7.65
CA GLN A 33 -5.22 18.70 7.27
C GLN A 33 -4.93 19.94 8.14
N GLU A 34 -5.52 20.01 9.34
CA GLU A 34 -5.36 21.11 10.29
C GLU A 34 -4.09 20.91 11.16
N TYR A 35 -2.92 20.82 10.52
CA TYR A 35 -1.67 20.39 11.15
C TYR A 35 -1.23 21.22 12.35
N ASP A 36 -1.48 22.52 12.34
CA ASP A 36 -1.16 23.38 13.48
C ASP A 36 -1.98 23.05 14.73
N LYS A 37 -3.25 22.67 14.56
CA LYS A 37 -4.08 22.19 15.66
C LYS A 37 -3.58 20.84 16.17
N VAL A 38 -3.19 19.93 15.27
CA VAL A 38 -2.56 18.66 15.66
C VAL A 38 -1.34 18.93 16.52
N LYS A 39 -0.39 19.76 16.06
CA LYS A 39 0.84 20.12 16.79
C LYS A 39 0.54 20.67 18.21
N LYS A 40 -0.53 21.46 18.35
CA LYS A 40 -0.96 21.98 19.67
C LYS A 40 -1.43 20.85 20.60
N VAL A 41 -2.28 19.94 20.10
CA VAL A 41 -2.79 18.80 20.88
C VAL A 41 -1.65 17.86 21.28
N LEU A 42 -0.71 17.59 20.34
CA LEU A 42 0.43 16.69 20.58
C LEU A 42 1.35 17.12 21.73
N LYS A 43 1.37 18.40 22.11
CA LYS A 43 2.14 18.90 23.26
C LYS A 43 1.72 18.25 24.59
N ASN A 44 0.47 17.75 24.69
CA ASN A 44 -0.04 17.08 25.89
C ASN A 44 0.52 15.64 26.05
N PHE A 45 1.14 15.07 25.00
CA PHE A 45 1.69 13.71 25.01
C PHE A 45 3.17 13.72 25.43
N GLY A 46 3.41 13.77 26.74
CA GLY A 46 4.75 13.74 27.30
C GLY A 46 5.36 12.34 27.39
N LYS A 47 6.65 12.25 27.78
CA LYS A 47 7.41 10.99 27.89
C LYS A 47 6.90 10.04 28.98
N LYS A 48 6.08 10.51 29.91
CA LYS A 48 5.58 9.72 31.05
C LYS A 48 4.88 8.43 30.62
N TYR A 49 4.15 8.47 29.50
CA TYR A 49 3.44 7.32 28.94
C TYR A 49 4.05 6.95 27.60
N LYS A 50 4.90 5.91 27.55
CA LYS A 50 5.63 5.47 26.35
C LYS A 50 4.74 5.34 25.10
N PHE A 51 3.52 4.79 25.24
CA PHE A 51 2.57 4.61 24.15
C PHE A 51 2.16 5.95 23.52
N TYR A 52 1.69 6.91 24.32
CA TYR A 52 1.25 8.21 23.83
C TYR A 52 2.40 9.09 23.34
N TYR A 53 3.58 8.96 23.96
CA TYR A 53 4.79 9.61 23.47
C TYR A 53 5.19 9.10 22.07
N TRP A 54 5.07 7.78 21.85
CA TRP A 54 5.30 7.21 20.51
C TRP A 54 4.23 7.63 19.50
N PHE A 55 2.96 7.68 19.90
CA PHE A 55 1.88 8.24 19.10
C PHE A 55 2.22 9.66 18.64
N ARG A 56 2.66 10.52 19.55
CA ARG A 56 3.11 11.88 19.22
C ARG A 56 4.23 11.87 18.16
N ILE A 57 5.30 11.11 18.39
CA ILE A 57 6.43 11.01 17.44
C ILE A 57 5.96 10.60 16.05
N LYS A 58 5.07 9.60 15.97
CA LYS A 58 4.53 9.15 14.67
C LYS A 58 3.73 10.25 13.97
N LYS A 59 2.87 10.94 14.70
CA LYS A 59 2.08 12.04 14.13
C LYS A 59 2.94 13.22 13.68
N GLU A 60 3.95 13.59 14.48
CA GLU A 60 4.91 14.62 14.08
C GLU A 60 5.66 14.20 12.82
N ALA A 61 6.11 12.94 12.72
CA ALA A 61 6.76 12.43 11.50
C ALA A 61 5.82 12.46 10.29
N GLN A 62 4.56 12.06 10.44
CA GLN A 62 3.56 12.09 9.37
C GLN A 62 3.29 13.52 8.87
N ILE A 63 3.22 14.50 9.77
CA ILE A 63 3.08 15.91 9.41
C ILE A 63 4.31 16.38 8.65
N ILE A 64 5.53 16.06 9.12
CA ILE A 64 6.78 16.42 8.44
C ILE A 64 6.82 15.82 7.03
N ILE A 65 6.37 14.57 6.86
CA ILE A 65 6.27 13.94 5.53
C ILE A 65 5.37 14.77 4.61
N LYS A 66 4.21 15.21 5.09
CA LYS A 66 3.26 16.01 4.30
C LYS A 66 3.79 17.42 3.97
N GLU A 67 4.46 18.06 4.93
CA GLU A 67 4.94 19.43 4.77
C GLU A 67 6.33 19.52 4.09
N GLN A 68 7.19 18.53 4.25
CA GLN A 68 8.62 18.62 3.92
C GLN A 68 9.19 17.40 3.18
N GLY A 69 8.34 16.39 2.91
CA GLY A 69 8.72 15.18 2.18
C GLY A 69 9.21 14.02 3.06
N TYR A 70 9.27 12.85 2.43
CA TYR A 70 9.55 11.58 3.11
C TYR A 70 10.91 11.54 3.82
N GLU A 71 11.98 12.05 3.21
CA GLU A 71 13.33 12.00 3.79
C GLU A 71 13.38 12.66 5.17
N LYS A 72 12.87 13.87 5.29
CA LYS A 72 12.86 14.60 6.57
C LYS A 72 11.99 13.92 7.64
N GLY A 73 10.85 13.36 7.23
CA GLY A 73 9.97 12.62 8.15
C GLY A 73 10.64 11.35 8.68
N ILE A 74 11.35 10.62 7.82
CA ILE A 74 12.11 9.41 8.19
C ILE A 74 13.29 9.78 9.10
N ASP A 75 14.04 10.80 8.79
CA ASP A 75 15.15 11.25 9.65
C ASP A 75 14.65 11.63 11.04
N TYR A 76 13.52 12.34 11.10
CA TYR A 76 12.90 12.69 12.36
C TYR A 76 12.52 11.46 13.19
N ILE A 77 11.70 10.56 12.64
CA ILE A 77 11.22 9.39 13.40
C ILE A 77 12.36 8.44 13.76
N SER A 78 13.33 8.22 12.86
CA SER A 78 14.49 7.38 13.11
C SER A 78 15.36 7.95 14.25
N SER A 79 15.60 9.27 14.26
CA SER A 79 16.36 9.93 15.33
C SER A 79 15.69 9.80 16.71
N LYS A 80 14.35 9.78 16.74
CA LYS A 80 13.57 9.59 17.98
C LYS A 80 13.54 8.13 18.40
N TYR A 81 13.34 7.21 17.45
CA TYR A 81 13.32 5.77 17.69
C TYR A 81 14.65 5.28 18.28
N ASN A 82 15.78 5.70 17.74
CA ASN A 82 17.12 5.33 18.20
C ASN A 82 17.46 5.79 19.63
N LYS A 83 16.65 6.70 20.19
CA LYS A 83 16.77 7.18 21.59
C LYS A 83 15.81 6.47 22.55
N ILE A 84 15.07 5.47 22.08
CA ILE A 84 14.14 4.71 22.92
C ILE A 84 14.84 3.45 23.40
N ASP A 85 15.08 3.37 24.69
CA ASP A 85 15.59 2.15 25.31
C ASP A 85 14.50 1.07 25.28
N ASN A 86 14.85 -0.13 24.77
CA ASN A 86 13.96 -1.28 24.66
C ASN A 86 12.61 -0.96 23.98
N PRO A 87 12.61 -0.62 22.69
CA PRO A 87 11.37 -0.39 21.95
C PRO A 87 10.53 -1.67 21.91
N ASN A 88 9.23 -1.55 22.17
CA ASN A 88 8.32 -2.69 22.07
C ASN A 88 8.06 -3.07 20.61
N LEU A 89 7.50 -4.28 20.38
CA LEU A 89 7.26 -4.79 19.02
C LEU A 89 6.39 -3.86 18.16
N LYS A 90 5.44 -3.14 18.76
CA LYS A 90 4.61 -2.16 18.05
C LYS A 90 5.44 -0.99 17.51
N MET A 91 6.41 -0.51 18.28
CA MET A 91 7.32 0.56 17.84
C MET A 91 8.24 0.06 16.72
N VAL A 92 8.75 -1.19 16.82
CA VAL A 92 9.56 -1.82 15.78
C VAL A 92 8.74 -1.99 14.49
N PHE A 93 7.49 -2.42 14.60
CA PHE A 93 6.57 -2.54 13.47
C PHE A 93 6.27 -1.20 12.79
N ASP A 94 6.00 -0.18 13.59
CA ASP A 94 5.71 1.16 13.06
C ASP A 94 6.91 1.73 12.29
N ILE A 95 8.14 1.62 12.83
CA ILE A 95 9.34 2.12 12.14
C ILE A 95 9.64 1.30 10.88
N ALA A 96 9.42 -0.01 10.89
CA ALA A 96 9.55 -0.86 9.70
C ALA A 96 8.63 -0.38 8.56
N ASN A 97 7.37 -0.07 8.88
CA ASN A 97 6.43 0.47 7.90
C ASN A 97 6.83 1.86 7.40
N PHE A 98 7.37 2.73 8.25
CA PHE A 98 7.91 4.02 7.80
C PHE A 98 9.05 3.82 6.80
N TYR A 99 10.00 2.91 7.07
CA TYR A 99 11.07 2.59 6.13
C TYR A 99 10.53 1.99 4.82
N LYS A 100 9.60 1.04 4.90
CA LYS A 100 8.95 0.44 3.70
C LYS A 100 8.30 1.52 2.83
N ASN A 101 7.50 2.39 3.43
CA ASN A 101 6.77 3.44 2.70
C ASN A 101 7.68 4.50 2.09
N SER A 102 8.89 4.67 2.63
CA SER A 102 9.95 5.54 2.07
C SER A 102 10.91 4.81 1.16
N LYS A 103 10.56 3.61 0.70
CA LYS A 103 11.37 2.78 -0.22
C LYS A 103 12.76 2.39 0.36
N LYS A 104 12.95 2.48 1.69
CA LYS A 104 14.18 2.01 2.39
C LYS A 104 14.00 0.56 2.79
N TYR A 105 13.90 -0.32 1.79
CA TYR A 105 13.44 -1.70 1.96
C TYR A 105 14.40 -2.55 2.80
N GLU A 106 15.72 -2.37 2.72
CA GLU A 106 16.70 -3.10 3.53
C GLU A 106 16.45 -2.87 5.03
N LYS A 107 16.21 -1.61 5.43
CA LYS A 107 15.90 -1.26 6.83
C LYS A 107 14.55 -1.81 7.26
N ALA A 108 13.57 -1.79 6.38
CA ALA A 108 12.26 -2.39 6.66
C ALA A 108 12.39 -3.90 6.92
N ILE A 109 13.14 -4.62 6.07
CA ILE A 109 13.42 -6.06 6.20
C ILE A 109 14.10 -6.38 7.53
N GLU A 110 15.12 -5.61 7.90
CA GLU A 110 15.82 -5.77 9.19
C GLU A 110 14.82 -5.75 10.36
N HIS A 111 13.96 -4.73 10.40
CA HIS A 111 12.99 -4.56 11.47
C HIS A 111 11.87 -5.60 11.46
N PHE A 112 11.33 -5.98 10.29
CA PHE A 112 10.38 -7.07 10.19
C PHE A 112 11.00 -8.40 10.63
N THR A 113 12.26 -8.67 10.25
CA THR A 113 12.99 -9.88 10.68
C THR A 113 13.13 -9.94 12.20
N LYS A 114 13.46 -8.81 12.83
CA LYS A 114 13.54 -8.72 14.31
C LYS A 114 12.21 -9.10 14.98
N ILE A 115 11.07 -8.67 14.43
CA ILE A 115 9.77 -9.04 14.98
C ILE A 115 9.49 -10.53 14.75
N ILE A 116 9.63 -11.00 13.49
CA ILE A 116 9.35 -12.39 13.11
C ILE A 116 10.16 -13.35 13.98
N SER A 117 11.45 -13.07 14.22
CA SER A 117 12.31 -13.93 15.04
C SER A 117 11.93 -13.93 16.54
N SER A 118 11.14 -12.97 17.01
CA SER A 118 10.62 -12.93 18.37
C SER A 118 9.27 -13.61 18.56
N LEU A 119 8.61 -14.02 17.47
CA LEU A 119 7.34 -14.73 17.52
C LEU A 119 7.59 -16.25 17.56
N ASN A 120 6.93 -16.91 18.52
CA ASN A 120 7.10 -18.34 18.77
C ASN A 120 6.09 -19.24 18.05
N ASP A 121 5.11 -18.64 17.35
CA ASP A 121 3.99 -19.35 16.74
C ASP A 121 3.71 -18.88 15.30
N ASP A 122 2.93 -19.66 14.58
CA ASP A 122 2.42 -19.35 13.24
C ASP A 122 1.09 -18.60 13.35
N SER A 123 1.14 -17.41 13.94
CA SER A 123 -0.01 -16.52 14.09
C SER A 123 -0.28 -15.71 12.82
N ASN A 124 -1.51 -15.20 12.70
CA ASN A 124 -1.88 -14.25 11.64
C ASN A 124 -0.97 -13.00 11.64
N ILE A 125 -0.41 -12.63 12.79
CA ILE A 125 0.56 -11.55 12.91
C ILE A 125 1.85 -11.91 12.16
N LYS A 126 2.32 -13.15 12.31
CA LYS A 126 3.51 -13.64 11.58
C LYS A 126 3.26 -13.68 10.08
N SER A 127 2.06 -14.12 9.65
CA SER A 127 1.66 -14.10 8.25
C SER A 127 1.71 -12.69 7.65
N ASP A 128 1.12 -11.67 8.31
CA ASP A 128 1.17 -10.27 7.85
C ASP A 128 2.61 -9.74 7.79
N LEU A 129 3.46 -10.09 8.74
CA LEU A 129 4.87 -9.68 8.74
C LEU A 129 5.67 -10.32 7.61
N LEU A 130 5.43 -11.62 7.33
CA LEU A 130 6.02 -12.33 6.19
C LEU A 130 5.58 -11.68 4.88
N TYR A 131 4.28 -11.39 4.71
CA TYR A 131 3.77 -10.66 3.56
C TYR A 131 4.49 -9.32 3.34
N ARG A 132 4.64 -8.50 4.40
CA ARG A 132 5.30 -7.19 4.31
C ARG A 132 6.80 -7.31 4.01
N ARG A 133 7.47 -8.30 4.60
CA ARG A 133 8.90 -8.55 4.35
C ARG A 133 9.11 -9.11 2.96
N GLY A 134 8.27 -10.06 2.53
CA GLY A 134 8.29 -10.61 1.18
C GLY A 134 8.11 -9.53 0.11
N GLY A 135 7.12 -8.64 0.28
CA GLY A 135 6.96 -7.48 -0.59
C GLY A 135 8.17 -6.52 -0.58
N SER A 136 8.87 -6.40 0.55
CA SER A 136 10.10 -5.59 0.61
C SER A 136 11.27 -6.27 -0.11
N TYR A 137 11.40 -7.60 -0.04
CA TYR A 137 12.37 -8.37 -0.84
C TYR A 137 12.08 -8.27 -2.34
N GLU A 138 10.80 -8.35 -2.74
CA GLU A 138 10.39 -8.20 -4.14
C GLU A 138 10.84 -6.85 -4.70
N ARG A 139 10.62 -5.77 -3.98
CA ARG A 139 11.05 -4.41 -4.38
C ARG A 139 12.57 -4.23 -4.50
N LEU A 140 13.34 -5.09 -3.85
CA LEU A 140 14.82 -5.16 -4.00
C LEU A 140 15.26 -6.12 -5.10
N GLY A 141 14.34 -6.84 -5.76
CA GLY A 141 14.66 -7.87 -6.76
C GLY A 141 15.14 -9.19 -6.17
N ASP A 142 15.09 -9.39 -4.83
CA ASP A 142 15.41 -10.67 -4.18
C ASP A 142 14.19 -11.59 -4.22
N TYR A 143 13.80 -11.97 -5.43
CA TYR A 143 12.59 -12.75 -5.68
C TYR A 143 12.58 -14.11 -4.95
N LYS A 144 13.74 -14.73 -4.77
CA LYS A 144 13.82 -16.00 -4.05
C LYS A 144 13.35 -15.87 -2.60
N LYS A 145 13.76 -14.81 -1.91
CA LYS A 145 13.32 -14.55 -0.53
C LYS A 145 11.90 -14.02 -0.49
N ALA A 146 11.51 -13.22 -1.49
CA ALA A 146 10.15 -12.73 -1.63
C ALA A 146 9.15 -13.88 -1.75
N ASP A 147 9.35 -14.78 -2.70
CA ASP A 147 8.50 -15.95 -2.93
C ASP A 147 8.43 -16.85 -1.69
N LYS A 148 9.59 -17.08 -1.04
CA LYS A 148 9.62 -17.86 0.21
C LYS A 148 8.73 -17.24 1.29
N ASP A 149 8.89 -15.96 1.58
CA ASP A 149 8.12 -15.28 2.63
C ASP A 149 6.62 -15.24 2.30
N LEU A 150 6.25 -15.02 1.04
CA LEU A 150 4.85 -14.98 0.60
C LEU A 150 4.20 -16.37 0.65
N LEU A 151 4.92 -17.43 0.25
CA LEU A 151 4.45 -18.80 0.39
C LEU A 151 4.35 -19.23 1.86
N ASP A 152 5.34 -18.90 2.70
CA ASP A 152 5.28 -19.14 4.14
C ASP A 152 4.07 -18.41 4.78
N SER A 153 3.76 -17.18 4.32
CA SER A 153 2.54 -16.44 4.73
C SER A 153 1.27 -17.22 4.35
N LEU A 154 1.17 -17.72 3.11
CA LEU A 154 0.04 -18.52 2.64
C LEU A 154 -0.06 -19.89 3.32
N THR A 155 1.04 -20.43 3.84
CA THR A 155 0.98 -21.65 4.67
C THR A 155 0.23 -21.38 5.99
N ILE A 156 0.37 -20.18 6.56
CA ILE A 156 -0.32 -19.78 7.80
C ILE A 156 -1.75 -19.33 7.50
N THR A 157 -1.95 -18.54 6.44
CA THR A 157 -3.25 -18.00 6.03
C THR A 157 -3.55 -18.31 4.55
N PRO A 158 -4.01 -19.54 4.23
CA PRO A 158 -4.16 -19.99 2.83
C PRO A 158 -5.23 -19.25 2.01
N GLU A 159 -6.10 -18.50 2.67
CA GLU A 159 -7.20 -17.74 2.07
C GLU A 159 -7.00 -16.22 2.17
N ASP A 160 -5.74 -15.78 2.34
CA ASP A 160 -5.45 -14.34 2.27
C ASP A 160 -5.43 -13.90 0.81
N ALA A 161 -6.53 -13.28 0.37
CA ALA A 161 -6.70 -12.83 -1.01
C ALA A 161 -5.64 -11.81 -1.43
N TYR A 162 -5.13 -10.99 -0.52
CA TYR A 162 -4.10 -9.99 -0.85
C TYR A 162 -2.73 -10.62 -1.04
N VAL A 163 -2.38 -11.63 -0.23
CA VAL A 163 -1.12 -12.37 -0.40
C VAL A 163 -1.15 -13.20 -1.68
N LEU A 164 -2.27 -13.90 -1.95
CA LEU A 164 -2.49 -14.63 -3.20
C LEU A 164 -2.32 -13.71 -4.41
N ASN A 165 -3.01 -12.57 -4.40
CA ASN A 165 -2.94 -11.58 -5.49
C ASN A 165 -1.52 -11.04 -5.67
N TYR A 166 -0.84 -10.67 -4.60
CA TYR A 166 0.50 -10.07 -4.67
C TYR A 166 1.54 -11.06 -5.23
N LEU A 167 1.55 -12.31 -4.72
CA LEU A 167 2.48 -13.33 -5.18
C LEU A 167 2.23 -13.67 -6.65
N ALA A 168 0.98 -13.90 -7.01
CA ALA A 168 0.60 -14.22 -8.38
C ALA A 168 0.97 -13.11 -9.36
N TYR A 169 0.64 -11.85 -9.04
CA TYR A 169 1.00 -10.71 -9.86
C TYR A 169 2.53 -10.59 -10.03
N SER A 170 3.28 -10.73 -8.94
CA SER A 170 4.75 -10.74 -9.00
C SER A 170 5.31 -11.88 -9.86
N TRP A 171 4.66 -13.04 -9.89
CA TRP A 171 5.06 -14.13 -10.77
C TRP A 171 4.74 -13.83 -12.24
N LEU A 172 3.58 -13.27 -12.54
CA LEU A 172 3.21 -12.85 -13.90
C LEU A 172 4.18 -11.82 -14.47
N GLU A 173 4.55 -10.79 -13.71
CA GLU A 173 5.52 -9.77 -14.13
C GLU A 173 6.91 -10.32 -14.45
N ARG A 174 7.22 -11.50 -13.96
CA ARG A 174 8.50 -12.20 -14.16
C ARG A 174 8.41 -13.37 -15.13
N ASP A 175 7.29 -13.59 -15.77
CA ASP A 175 7.03 -14.75 -16.63
C ASP A 175 7.31 -16.09 -15.89
N HIS A 176 6.91 -16.15 -14.61
CA HIS A 176 7.16 -17.28 -13.70
C HIS A 176 5.85 -17.94 -13.28
N GLN A 177 5.77 -19.27 -13.44
CA GLN A 177 4.63 -20.11 -12.99
C GLN A 177 3.24 -19.53 -13.38
N ILE A 178 3.07 -19.09 -14.62
CA ILE A 178 1.89 -18.38 -15.11
C ILE A 178 0.59 -19.12 -14.79
N ASP A 179 0.53 -20.43 -15.05
CA ASP A 179 -0.68 -21.22 -14.79
C ASP A 179 -1.07 -21.24 -13.30
N GLU A 180 -0.09 -21.30 -12.41
CA GLU A 180 -0.34 -21.30 -10.98
C GLU A 180 -0.70 -19.89 -10.48
N ALA A 181 -0.09 -18.85 -11.05
CA ALA A 181 -0.43 -17.48 -10.78
C ALA A 181 -1.90 -17.17 -11.15
N ILE A 182 -2.37 -17.64 -12.30
CA ILE A 182 -3.77 -17.49 -12.70
C ILE A 182 -4.71 -18.16 -11.68
N LYS A 183 -4.43 -19.40 -11.26
CA LYS A 183 -5.23 -20.09 -10.25
C LYS A 183 -5.28 -19.34 -8.91
N MET A 184 -4.13 -18.77 -8.49
CA MET A 184 -4.09 -17.93 -7.29
C MET A 184 -4.95 -16.69 -7.42
N LEU A 185 -4.94 -16.03 -8.60
CA LEU A 185 -5.77 -14.85 -8.86
C LEU A 185 -7.26 -15.20 -8.93
N GLU A 186 -7.61 -16.31 -9.57
CA GLU A 186 -9.00 -16.81 -9.56
C GLU A 186 -9.48 -17.09 -8.13
N LYS A 187 -8.63 -17.70 -7.29
CA LYS A 187 -8.93 -17.91 -5.87
C LYS A 187 -9.06 -16.58 -5.13
N ALA A 188 -8.16 -15.63 -5.34
CA ALA A 188 -8.24 -14.31 -4.73
C ALA A 188 -9.53 -13.57 -5.14
N TYR A 189 -9.90 -13.64 -6.42
CA TYR A 189 -11.15 -13.09 -6.93
C TYR A 189 -12.39 -13.77 -6.33
N ALA A 190 -12.39 -15.09 -6.17
CA ALA A 190 -13.49 -15.81 -5.51
C ALA A 190 -13.67 -15.34 -4.05
N LEU A 191 -12.58 -15.03 -3.35
CA LEU A 191 -12.61 -14.52 -1.98
C LEU A 191 -13.03 -13.05 -1.89
N ARG A 192 -12.71 -12.23 -2.90
CA ARG A 192 -12.93 -10.77 -2.93
C ARG A 192 -13.30 -10.26 -4.33
N SER A 193 -14.47 -10.67 -4.82
CA SER A 193 -14.93 -10.39 -6.18
C SER A 193 -15.23 -8.92 -6.50
N ASN A 194 -15.26 -8.04 -5.49
CA ASN A 194 -15.47 -6.60 -5.66
C ASN A 194 -14.22 -5.76 -5.33
N ASP A 195 -13.08 -6.39 -5.08
CA ASP A 195 -11.82 -5.66 -4.89
C ASP A 195 -11.22 -5.30 -6.26
N PRO A 196 -11.14 -4.02 -6.61
CA PRO A 196 -10.74 -3.61 -7.95
C PRO A 196 -9.28 -3.96 -8.29
N TYR A 197 -8.38 -4.02 -7.30
CA TYR A 197 -6.98 -4.41 -7.51
C TYR A 197 -6.86 -5.89 -7.87
N ILE A 198 -7.67 -6.74 -7.23
CA ILE A 198 -7.71 -8.18 -7.54
C ILE A 198 -8.34 -8.42 -8.91
N ILE A 199 -9.40 -7.65 -9.24
CA ILE A 199 -10.06 -7.72 -10.55
C ILE A 199 -9.08 -7.30 -11.65
N ASP A 200 -8.35 -6.20 -11.45
CA ASP A 200 -7.33 -5.73 -12.40
C ASP A 200 -6.24 -6.78 -12.62
N SER A 201 -5.67 -7.32 -11.55
CA SER A 201 -4.63 -8.35 -11.63
C SER A 201 -5.07 -9.60 -12.38
N LEU A 202 -6.31 -10.04 -12.18
CA LEU A 202 -6.87 -11.19 -12.92
C LEU A 202 -7.08 -10.86 -14.40
N GLY A 203 -7.59 -9.66 -14.70
CA GLY A 203 -7.71 -9.18 -16.08
C GLY A 203 -6.36 -9.07 -16.77
N TRP A 204 -5.35 -8.56 -16.09
CA TRP A 204 -3.98 -8.49 -16.59
C TRP A 204 -3.38 -9.88 -16.86
N ALA A 205 -3.64 -10.86 -15.96
CA ALA A 205 -3.23 -12.25 -16.18
C ALA A 205 -3.79 -12.81 -17.50
N PHE A 206 -5.07 -12.59 -17.79
CA PHE A 206 -5.67 -12.99 -19.07
C PHE A 206 -5.07 -12.26 -20.27
N TYR A 207 -4.69 -10.99 -20.13
CA TYR A 207 -3.98 -10.25 -21.17
C TYR A 207 -2.64 -10.88 -21.51
N LEU A 208 -1.86 -11.29 -20.50
CA LEU A 208 -0.53 -11.88 -20.69
C LEU A 208 -0.55 -13.25 -21.39
N ILE A 209 -1.67 -13.97 -21.31
CA ILE A 209 -1.88 -15.23 -22.05
C ILE A 209 -2.68 -15.03 -23.34
N ASP A 210 -2.71 -13.80 -23.88
CA ASP A 210 -3.40 -13.40 -25.12
C ASP A 210 -4.92 -13.64 -25.13
N ASN A 211 -5.54 -13.90 -23.98
CA ASN A 211 -7.00 -14.00 -23.86
C ASN A 211 -7.64 -12.62 -23.64
N TYR A 212 -7.56 -11.78 -24.65
CA TYR A 212 -7.99 -10.38 -24.58
C TYR A 212 -9.49 -10.19 -24.30
N THR A 213 -10.31 -11.17 -24.67
CA THR A 213 -11.78 -11.13 -24.44
C THR A 213 -12.11 -11.27 -22.95
N GLU A 214 -11.50 -12.25 -22.27
CA GLU A 214 -11.66 -12.37 -20.82
C GLU A 214 -10.97 -11.23 -20.09
N ALA A 215 -9.78 -10.80 -20.55
CA ALA A 215 -9.10 -9.64 -20.01
C ALA A 215 -9.99 -8.39 -20.00
N GLU A 216 -10.65 -8.08 -21.12
CA GLU A 216 -11.56 -6.92 -21.20
C GLU A 216 -12.68 -6.98 -20.16
N LYS A 217 -13.27 -8.14 -19.94
CA LYS A 217 -14.37 -8.33 -19.01
C LYS A 217 -14.01 -7.93 -17.59
N TYR A 218 -12.83 -8.35 -17.11
CA TYR A 218 -12.34 -8.01 -15.79
C TYR A 218 -11.84 -6.58 -15.70
N ILE A 219 -10.97 -6.12 -16.61
CA ILE A 219 -10.41 -4.77 -16.54
C ILE A 219 -11.48 -3.69 -16.69
N LYS A 220 -12.47 -3.88 -17.56
CA LYS A 220 -13.60 -2.97 -17.65
C LYS A 220 -14.29 -2.78 -16.30
N ARG A 221 -14.49 -3.89 -15.55
CA ARG A 221 -15.05 -3.83 -14.20
C ARG A 221 -14.12 -3.12 -13.21
N ALA A 222 -12.81 -3.32 -13.29
CA ALA A 222 -11.85 -2.62 -12.46
C ALA A 222 -11.88 -1.09 -12.72
N VAL A 223 -11.92 -0.66 -13.98
CA VAL A 223 -12.06 0.77 -14.35
C VAL A 223 -13.37 1.38 -13.82
N GLU A 224 -14.48 0.66 -13.89
CA GLU A 224 -15.76 1.13 -13.31
C GLU A 224 -15.67 1.37 -11.81
N LEU A 225 -14.86 0.58 -11.09
CA LEU A 225 -14.67 0.69 -9.64
C LEU A 225 -13.59 1.70 -9.26
N MET A 226 -12.57 1.87 -10.11
CA MET A 226 -11.45 2.80 -9.91
C MET A 226 -11.16 3.61 -11.20
N PRO A 227 -12.04 4.54 -11.59
CA PRO A 227 -11.87 5.30 -12.84
C PRO A 227 -10.65 6.23 -12.84
N GLU A 228 -10.11 6.58 -11.67
CA GLU A 228 -8.96 7.47 -11.50
C GLU A 228 -7.65 6.73 -11.19
N ASP A 229 -7.61 5.40 -11.31
CA ASP A 229 -6.37 4.65 -11.14
C ASP A 229 -5.57 4.63 -12.44
N PRO A 230 -4.30 5.09 -12.44
CA PRO A 230 -3.49 5.16 -13.65
C PRO A 230 -3.15 3.79 -14.22
N THR A 231 -2.92 2.78 -13.38
CA THR A 231 -2.55 1.43 -13.81
C THR A 231 -3.72 0.74 -14.51
N VAL A 232 -4.90 0.83 -13.90
CA VAL A 232 -6.12 0.21 -14.44
C VAL A 232 -6.51 0.83 -15.79
N ASN A 233 -6.38 2.17 -15.93
CA ASN A 233 -6.62 2.85 -17.22
C ASN A 233 -5.57 2.45 -18.28
N ASP A 234 -4.31 2.31 -17.91
CA ASP A 234 -3.24 1.87 -18.81
C ASP A 234 -3.50 0.43 -19.29
N HIS A 235 -3.78 -0.51 -18.37
CA HIS A 235 -4.11 -1.89 -18.70
C HIS A 235 -5.33 -1.98 -19.63
N TYR A 236 -6.38 -1.18 -19.38
CA TYR A 236 -7.54 -1.19 -20.24
C TYR A 236 -7.22 -0.65 -21.64
N GLY A 237 -6.41 0.38 -21.72
CA GLY A 237 -5.90 0.88 -23.01
C GLY A 237 -5.14 -0.21 -23.77
N ASP A 238 -4.28 -0.95 -23.12
CA ASP A 238 -3.48 -2.04 -23.69
C ASP A 238 -4.38 -3.16 -24.26
N ILE A 239 -5.37 -3.58 -23.50
CA ILE A 239 -6.33 -4.62 -23.92
C ILE A 239 -7.15 -4.15 -25.12
N LEU A 240 -7.67 -2.93 -25.07
CA LEU A 240 -8.44 -2.36 -26.19
C LEU A 240 -7.59 -2.24 -27.46
N TRP A 241 -6.30 -1.94 -27.33
CA TRP A 241 -5.39 -1.91 -28.47
C TRP A 241 -5.23 -3.29 -29.12
N LYS A 242 -5.04 -4.34 -28.32
CA LYS A 242 -4.96 -5.72 -28.80
C LYS A 242 -6.27 -6.21 -29.42
N LEU A 243 -7.41 -5.71 -28.94
CA LEU A 243 -8.75 -5.92 -29.54
C LEU A 243 -9.01 -5.06 -30.79
N ASN A 244 -7.99 -4.38 -31.31
CA ASN A 244 -8.09 -3.48 -32.50
C ASN A 244 -9.01 -2.26 -32.29
N ARG A 245 -9.36 -1.90 -31.07
CA ARG A 245 -10.19 -0.73 -30.69
C ARG A 245 -9.30 0.48 -30.38
N LYS A 246 -8.49 0.89 -31.33
CA LYS A 246 -7.38 1.85 -31.19
C LYS A 246 -7.80 3.24 -30.71
N ILE A 247 -8.99 3.73 -31.09
CA ILE A 247 -9.50 5.04 -30.64
C ILE A 247 -9.81 4.98 -29.15
N GLN A 248 -10.48 3.91 -28.69
CA GLN A 248 -10.82 3.72 -27.29
C GLN A 248 -9.57 3.48 -26.45
N ALA A 249 -8.59 2.73 -26.94
CA ALA A 249 -7.31 2.55 -26.28
C ALA A 249 -6.64 3.90 -25.98
N ARG A 250 -6.56 4.78 -26.98
CA ARG A 250 -5.99 6.12 -26.79
C ARG A 250 -6.80 6.99 -25.83
N TYR A 251 -8.12 6.81 -25.76
CA TYR A 251 -8.94 7.50 -24.77
C TYR A 251 -8.52 7.14 -23.34
N PHE A 252 -8.37 5.85 -23.02
CA PHE A 252 -7.96 5.41 -21.68
C PHE A 252 -6.52 5.78 -21.35
N TRP A 253 -5.59 5.70 -22.29
CA TRP A 253 -4.22 6.21 -22.08
C TRP A 253 -4.20 7.73 -21.85
N ASN A 254 -5.04 8.52 -22.55
CA ASN A 254 -5.16 9.95 -22.27
C ASN A 254 -5.76 10.23 -20.89
N ASN A 255 -6.68 9.39 -20.40
CA ASN A 255 -7.18 9.54 -19.04
C ASN A 255 -6.04 9.49 -18.02
N VAL A 256 -5.05 8.58 -18.20
CA VAL A 256 -3.87 8.53 -17.30
C VAL A 256 -3.13 9.87 -17.25
N LEU A 257 -2.94 10.51 -18.42
CA LEU A 257 -2.22 11.81 -18.50
C LEU A 257 -2.98 12.97 -17.83
N ASN A 258 -4.30 12.85 -17.70
CA ASN A 258 -5.16 13.87 -17.11
C ASN A 258 -5.28 13.72 -15.56
N LEU A 259 -4.76 12.64 -14.98
CA LEU A 259 -4.78 12.45 -13.53
C LEU A 259 -3.76 13.37 -12.83
N GLU A 260 -4.07 13.76 -11.60
CA GLU A 260 -3.16 14.53 -10.76
C GLU A 260 -1.98 13.66 -10.28
N ASP A 261 -0.83 14.26 -10.05
CA ASP A 261 0.36 13.66 -9.43
C ASP A 261 0.93 12.40 -10.14
N ILE A 262 0.77 12.28 -11.46
CA ILE A 262 1.34 11.17 -12.22
C ILE A 262 2.86 11.30 -12.37
N ASP A 263 3.55 10.20 -12.10
CA ASP A 263 5.01 10.08 -12.25
C ASP A 263 5.44 10.36 -13.71
N GLU A 264 6.53 11.11 -13.88
CA GLU A 264 7.02 11.53 -15.21
C GLU A 264 7.42 10.33 -16.10
N ASP A 265 7.88 9.23 -15.51
CA ASP A 265 8.23 8.03 -16.29
C ASP A 265 6.97 7.29 -16.78
N ILE A 266 5.88 7.32 -16.00
CA ILE A 266 4.58 6.84 -16.45
C ILE A 266 4.09 7.72 -17.61
N LYS A 267 4.12 9.04 -17.47
CA LYS A 267 3.72 9.97 -18.55
C LYS A 267 4.47 9.70 -19.85
N LYS A 268 5.79 9.48 -19.78
CA LYS A 268 6.61 9.17 -20.97
C LYS A 268 6.16 7.87 -21.64
N LYS A 269 5.94 6.79 -20.86
CA LYS A 269 5.45 5.50 -21.39
C LYS A 269 4.09 5.64 -22.06
N ILE A 270 3.16 6.32 -21.42
CA ILE A 270 1.82 6.54 -21.94
C ILE A 270 1.85 7.37 -23.23
N ASN A 271 2.66 8.44 -23.30
CA ASN A 271 2.80 9.23 -24.52
C ASN A 271 3.31 8.40 -25.71
N ILE A 272 4.26 7.48 -25.49
CA ILE A 272 4.73 6.55 -26.51
C ILE A 272 3.59 5.67 -26.99
N LYS A 273 2.80 5.08 -26.09
CA LYS A 273 1.63 4.25 -26.44
C LYS A 273 0.59 5.03 -27.25
N ILE A 274 0.32 6.29 -26.92
CA ILE A 274 -0.65 7.13 -27.65
C ILE A 274 -0.19 7.38 -29.08
N ILE A 275 1.11 7.64 -29.30
CA ILE A 275 1.67 7.97 -30.63
C ILE A 275 1.88 6.71 -31.47
N GLU A 276 2.62 5.74 -30.92
CA GLU A 276 3.11 4.58 -31.65
C GLU A 276 2.21 3.35 -31.49
N GLY A 277 1.39 3.31 -30.45
CA GLY A 277 0.68 2.12 -30.02
C GLY A 277 1.59 1.14 -29.29
N ILE A 278 1.08 -0.06 -29.03
CA ILE A 278 1.86 -1.18 -28.48
C ILE A 278 2.53 -1.88 -29.66
N LYS A 279 3.86 -1.94 -29.65
CA LYS A 279 4.64 -2.74 -30.61
C LYS A 279 4.35 -4.22 -30.34
N ASN A 280 4.04 -4.97 -31.40
CA ASN A 280 3.96 -6.42 -31.26
C ASN A 280 5.38 -6.93 -30.94
N SER A 281 5.55 -7.48 -29.76
CA SER A 281 6.75 -8.23 -29.37
C SER A 281 6.72 -9.60 -30.04
#